data_bf890d4a521153b0cb8d2b8313144eff
#
_entry.id   bf890d4a521153b0cb8d2b8313144eff
#
_cell.length_a   1.000
_cell.length_b   1.000
_cell.length_c   1.000
_cell.angle_alpha   90.00
_cell.angle_beta   90.00
_cell.angle_gamma   90.00
#
_symmetry.space_group_name_H-M   'P 1'
#
loop_
_entity.id
_entity.type
_entity.pdbx_description
1 polymer ?
#
loop_
_entity_poly.entity_id
_entity_poly.type
_entity_poly.pdbx_seq_one_letter_code
_entity_poly.pdbx_strand_id
1 'polypeptide(L)'
;MTDIINKLQAFADANPQSIAVRHTTDELTYQQLMDESSKLAHRLQGSKKPMILFGHMSPYMIVGMIGAIKAGCGYVPVDTSIPEDRIKMIINKVQPEFVFNTTDESFESLEGEVFTIEDIKTSQDPVIF
;
A
#
# COMPACT_ATOMS: atom_id res chain seq x y z
N MET A 1 12.21 12.34 -1.01
CA MET A 1 11.53 11.03 -1.08
C MET A 1 12.19 10.10 -2.09
N THR A 2 12.62 10.65 -3.23
CA THR A 2 13.33 9.87 -4.26
C THR A 2 14.56 9.17 -3.71
N ASP A 3 15.32 9.85 -2.84
CA ASP A 3 16.54 9.28 -2.23
C ASP A 3 16.25 8.04 -1.39
N ILE A 4 15.13 8.05 -0.64
CA ILE A 4 14.73 6.89 0.17
C ILE A 4 14.41 5.70 -0.73
N ILE A 5 13.66 5.94 -1.80
CA ILE A 5 13.31 4.89 -2.76
C ILE A 5 14.55 4.33 -3.43
N ASN A 6 15.48 5.18 -3.85
CA ASN A 6 16.72 4.75 -4.48
C ASN A 6 17.57 3.92 -3.52
N LYS A 7 17.66 4.32 -2.24
CA LYS A 7 18.42 3.58 -1.23
C LYS A 7 17.79 2.22 -0.95
N LEU A 8 16.46 2.17 -0.86
CA LEU A 8 15.74 0.91 -0.67
C LEU A 8 15.96 -0.03 -1.86
N GLN A 9 15.88 0.50 -3.08
CA GLN A 9 16.09 -0.31 -4.27
C GLN A 9 17.52 -0.84 -4.34
N ALA A 10 18.51 -0.02 -4.03
CA ALA A 10 19.90 -0.44 -4.01
C ALA A 10 20.13 -1.55 -2.98
N PHE A 11 19.55 -1.41 -1.80
CA PHE A 11 19.65 -2.44 -0.76
C PHE A 11 18.97 -3.74 -1.18
N ALA A 12 17.79 -3.62 -1.80
CA ALA A 12 17.05 -4.78 -2.29
C ALA A 12 17.82 -5.51 -3.40
N ASP A 13 18.47 -4.78 -4.28
CA ASP A 13 19.28 -5.36 -5.36
C ASP A 13 20.46 -6.14 -4.80
N ALA A 14 21.06 -5.64 -3.73
CA ALA A 14 22.20 -6.29 -3.08
C ALA A 14 21.76 -7.43 -2.14
N ASN A 15 20.58 -7.33 -1.52
CA ASN A 15 20.12 -8.24 -0.50
C ASN A 15 18.65 -8.66 -0.71
N PRO A 16 18.32 -9.25 -1.88
CA PRO A 16 16.91 -9.47 -2.25
C PRO A 16 16.16 -10.40 -1.30
N GLN A 17 16.85 -11.34 -0.67
CA GLN A 17 16.21 -12.33 0.21
C GLN A 17 16.24 -11.95 1.69
N SER A 18 16.83 -10.80 2.05
CA SER A 18 16.81 -10.33 3.41
C SER A 18 15.40 -9.86 3.78
N ILE A 19 15.01 -10.08 5.04
CA ILE A 19 13.68 -9.69 5.51
C ILE A 19 13.63 -8.18 5.71
N ALA A 20 12.67 -7.54 5.04
CA ALA A 20 12.46 -6.10 5.14
C ALA A 20 11.43 -5.76 6.21
N VAL A 21 10.34 -6.52 6.27
CA VAL A 21 9.23 -6.27 7.20
C VAL A 21 8.74 -7.59 7.76
N ARG A 22 8.51 -7.61 9.06
CA ARG A 22 7.98 -8.79 9.74
C ARG A 22 6.94 -8.40 10.78
N HIS A 23 5.82 -9.11 10.77
CA HIS A 23 4.81 -9.00 11.83
C HIS A 23 4.23 -10.38 12.07
N THR A 24 4.37 -10.89 13.28
CA THR A 24 3.97 -12.25 13.69
C THR A 24 4.51 -13.31 12.71
N THR A 25 3.66 -13.99 11.96
CA THR A 25 4.06 -15.00 10.99
C THR A 25 4.21 -14.45 9.58
N ASP A 26 3.78 -13.21 9.36
CA ASP A 26 3.86 -12.58 8.04
C ASP A 26 5.17 -11.83 7.90
N GLU A 27 5.82 -12.02 6.75
CA GLU A 27 7.05 -11.30 6.44
C GLU A 27 7.19 -11.08 4.95
N LEU A 28 7.94 -10.02 4.60
CA LEU A 28 8.29 -9.71 3.21
C LEU A 28 9.80 -9.53 3.12
N THR A 29 10.39 -10.12 2.08
CA THR A 29 11.78 -9.82 1.74
C THR A 29 11.87 -8.44 1.10
N TYR A 30 13.08 -7.90 1.00
CA TYR A 30 13.29 -6.61 0.31
C TYR A 30 12.84 -6.70 -1.14
N GLN A 31 13.10 -7.83 -1.81
CA GLN A 31 12.67 -8.00 -3.20
C GLN A 31 11.14 -7.97 -3.31
N GLN A 32 10.45 -8.70 -2.42
CA GLN A 32 8.98 -8.71 -2.41
C GLN A 32 8.42 -7.31 -2.13
N LEU A 33 9.00 -6.59 -1.15
CA LEU A 33 8.57 -5.24 -0.84
C LEU A 33 8.69 -4.32 -2.06
N MET A 34 9.82 -4.37 -2.75
CA MET A 34 10.04 -3.49 -3.90
C MET A 34 9.18 -3.90 -5.10
N ASP A 35 9.03 -5.18 -5.36
CA ASP A 35 8.21 -5.69 -6.46
C ASP A 35 6.73 -5.35 -6.25
N GLU A 36 6.20 -5.66 -5.06
CA GLU A 36 4.79 -5.43 -4.75
C GLU A 36 4.46 -3.93 -4.69
N SER A 37 5.37 -3.13 -4.14
CA SER A 37 5.15 -1.68 -4.10
C SER A 37 5.20 -1.05 -5.49
N SER A 38 5.98 -1.61 -6.42
CA SER A 38 5.98 -1.15 -7.82
C SER A 38 4.67 -1.45 -8.52
N LYS A 39 4.12 -2.65 -8.32
CA LYS A 39 2.80 -3.01 -8.85
C LYS A 39 1.72 -2.06 -8.34
N LEU A 40 1.76 -1.76 -7.04
CA LEU A 40 0.83 -0.82 -6.44
C LEU A 40 1.00 0.58 -7.01
N ALA A 41 2.25 1.03 -7.19
CA ALA A 41 2.52 2.34 -7.75
C ALA A 41 1.93 2.50 -9.16
N HIS A 42 2.02 1.46 -9.98
CA HIS A 42 1.40 1.49 -11.31
C HIS A 42 -0.12 1.66 -11.21
N ARG A 43 -0.74 1.01 -10.23
CA ARG A 43 -2.19 1.13 -10.02
C ARG A 43 -2.59 2.53 -9.57
N LEU A 44 -1.75 3.18 -8.76
CA LEU A 44 -2.01 4.52 -8.24
C LEU A 44 -1.62 5.64 -9.20
N GLN A 45 -0.93 5.32 -10.27
CA GLN A 45 -0.37 6.30 -11.19
C GLN A 45 -1.47 7.22 -11.74
N GLY A 46 -1.24 8.52 -11.62
CA GLY A 46 -2.20 9.51 -12.10
C GLY A 46 -3.29 9.88 -11.10
N SER A 47 -3.33 9.25 -9.93
CA SER A 47 -4.32 9.62 -8.91
C SER A 47 -4.10 11.06 -8.44
N LYS A 48 -5.19 11.82 -8.37
CA LYS A 48 -5.17 13.21 -7.92
C LYS A 48 -5.59 13.36 -6.46
N LYS A 49 -6.00 12.27 -5.83
CA LYS A 49 -6.43 12.24 -4.43
C LYS A 49 -5.56 11.29 -3.64
N PRO A 50 -5.38 11.53 -2.35
CA PRO A 50 -4.68 10.56 -1.50
C PRO A 50 -5.36 9.20 -1.52
N MET A 51 -4.57 8.13 -1.46
CA MET A 51 -5.09 6.79 -1.29
C MET A 51 -5.43 6.57 0.18
N ILE A 52 -6.57 5.94 0.45
CA ILE A 52 -6.83 5.43 1.79
C ILE A 52 -6.09 4.10 1.94
N LEU A 53 -5.27 4.01 2.97
CA LEU A 53 -4.53 2.79 3.29
C LEU A 53 -5.15 2.19 4.53
N PHE A 54 -6.02 1.20 4.32
CA PHE A 54 -6.85 0.65 5.39
C PHE A 54 -6.30 -0.68 5.89
N GLY A 55 -6.11 -0.78 7.18
CA GLY A 55 -5.65 -2.02 7.79
C GLY A 55 -5.10 -1.81 9.19
N HIS A 56 -4.53 -2.86 9.71
CA HIS A 56 -3.84 -2.87 10.99
C HIS A 56 -2.48 -3.50 10.75
N MET A 57 -1.62 -3.51 11.73
CA MET A 57 -0.23 -3.98 11.66
C MET A 57 -0.03 -5.15 10.67
N SER A 58 0.31 -4.83 9.44
CA SER A 58 0.55 -5.80 8.37
C SER A 58 1.74 -5.34 7.54
N PRO A 59 2.58 -6.26 7.03
CA PRO A 59 3.65 -5.89 6.11
C PRO A 59 3.14 -5.13 4.87
N TYR A 60 1.90 -5.39 4.45
CA TYR A 60 1.31 -4.71 3.31
C TYR A 60 0.93 -3.25 3.57
N MET A 61 0.87 -2.82 4.84
CA MET A 61 0.78 -1.39 5.13
C MET A 61 2.05 -0.67 4.67
N ILE A 62 3.20 -1.30 4.81
CA ILE A 62 4.47 -0.75 4.33
C ILE A 62 4.52 -0.76 2.81
N VAL A 63 4.04 -1.83 2.18
CA VAL A 63 3.90 -1.88 0.71
C VAL A 63 3.05 -0.71 0.22
N GLY A 64 1.94 -0.44 0.90
CA GLY A 64 1.06 0.68 0.56
C GLY A 64 1.75 2.03 0.65
N MET A 65 2.50 2.25 1.72
CA MET A 65 3.24 3.50 1.92
C MET A 65 4.30 3.70 0.83
N ILE A 66 5.11 2.68 0.58
CA ILE A 66 6.19 2.77 -0.42
C ILE A 66 5.61 2.91 -1.83
N GLY A 67 4.56 2.18 -2.14
CA GLY A 67 3.89 2.29 -3.45
C GLY A 67 3.34 3.68 -3.70
N ALA A 68 2.70 4.27 -2.69
CA ALA A 68 2.19 5.64 -2.80
C ALA A 68 3.32 6.64 -3.01
N ILE A 69 4.42 6.51 -2.27
CA ILE A 69 5.58 7.37 -2.43
C ILE A 69 6.15 7.25 -3.86
N LYS A 70 6.29 6.03 -4.39
CA LYS A 70 6.77 5.81 -5.75
C LYS A 70 5.89 6.50 -6.79
N ALA A 71 4.57 6.43 -6.61
CA ALA A 71 3.61 7.01 -7.55
C ALA A 71 3.44 8.52 -7.39
N GLY A 72 4.04 9.12 -6.36
CA GLY A 72 3.81 10.52 -6.05
C GLY A 72 2.41 10.78 -5.53
N CYS A 73 1.77 9.77 -4.96
CA CYS A 73 0.41 9.82 -4.42
C CYS A 73 0.48 9.94 -2.89
N GLY A 74 -0.31 10.84 -2.31
CA GLY A 74 -0.45 10.89 -0.87
C GLY A 74 -1.17 9.65 -0.35
N TYR A 75 -1.04 9.37 0.94
CA TYR A 75 -1.80 8.28 1.55
C TYR A 75 -2.28 8.69 2.94
N VAL A 76 -3.44 8.15 3.32
CA VAL A 76 -4.05 8.38 4.64
C VAL A 76 -4.22 7.00 5.28
N PRO A 77 -3.40 6.68 6.30
CA PRO A 77 -3.57 5.41 6.99
C PRO A 77 -4.80 5.44 7.88
N VAL A 78 -5.61 4.40 7.80
CA VAL A 78 -6.82 4.25 8.60
C VAL A 78 -6.78 2.88 9.27
N ASP A 79 -6.71 2.86 10.60
CA ASP A 79 -6.63 1.63 11.37
C ASP A 79 -8.03 1.00 11.49
N THR A 80 -8.08 -0.32 11.51
CA THR A 80 -9.34 -1.06 11.65
C THR A 80 -10.06 -0.83 12.98
N SER A 81 -9.34 -0.31 13.98
CA SER A 81 -9.92 0.02 15.28
C SER A 81 -10.73 1.32 15.28
N ILE A 82 -10.61 2.10 14.21
CA ILE A 82 -11.34 3.37 14.10
C ILE A 82 -12.83 3.08 13.91
N PRO A 83 -13.72 3.72 14.69
CA PRO A 83 -15.17 3.51 14.54
C PRO A 83 -15.66 3.82 13.13
N GLU A 84 -16.64 3.06 12.67
CA GLU A 84 -17.17 3.17 11.31
C GLU A 84 -17.62 4.60 10.95
N ASP A 85 -18.26 5.30 11.88
CA ASP A 85 -18.71 6.67 11.66
C ASP A 85 -17.53 7.59 11.33
N ARG A 86 -16.41 7.39 12.01
CA ARG A 86 -15.20 8.18 11.76
C ARG A 86 -14.57 7.81 10.43
N ILE A 87 -14.58 6.53 10.07
CA ILE A 87 -14.08 6.08 8.77
C ILE A 87 -14.87 6.77 7.66
N LYS A 88 -16.20 6.80 7.78
CA LYS A 88 -17.07 7.49 6.81
C LYS A 88 -16.74 8.98 6.69
N MET A 89 -16.45 9.63 7.81
CA MET A 89 -16.07 11.04 7.81
C MET A 89 -14.75 11.26 7.06
N ILE A 90 -13.76 10.38 7.30
CA ILE A 90 -12.46 10.46 6.64
C ILE A 90 -12.64 10.26 5.13
N ILE A 91 -13.37 9.22 4.72
CA ILE A 91 -13.64 8.93 3.31
C ILE A 91 -14.33 10.10 2.64
N ASN A 92 -15.36 10.64 3.28
CA ASN A 92 -16.11 11.77 2.74
C ASN A 92 -15.24 13.01 2.57
N LYS A 93 -14.32 13.24 3.49
CA LYS A 93 -13.42 14.40 3.44
C LYS A 93 -12.32 14.23 2.39
N VAL A 94 -11.74 13.04 2.31
CA VAL A 94 -10.64 12.74 1.38
C VAL A 94 -11.14 12.53 -0.04
N GLN A 95 -12.29 11.88 -0.19
CA GLN A 95 -12.86 11.49 -1.49
C GLN A 95 -11.82 10.75 -2.34
N PRO A 96 -11.31 9.61 -1.85
CA PRO A 96 -10.21 8.91 -2.52
C PRO A 96 -10.65 8.32 -3.85
N GLU A 97 -9.72 8.27 -4.81
CA GLU A 97 -9.91 7.48 -6.03
C GLU A 97 -9.63 6.00 -5.74
N PHE A 98 -8.66 5.73 -4.85
CA PHE A 98 -8.23 4.38 -4.53
C PHE A 98 -8.21 4.13 -3.03
N VAL A 99 -8.61 2.91 -2.65
CA VAL A 99 -8.53 2.42 -1.28
C VAL A 99 -7.80 1.08 -1.31
N PHE A 100 -6.69 0.98 -0.58
CA PHE A 100 -6.00 -0.30 -0.42
C PHE A 100 -6.42 -0.92 0.91
N ASN A 101 -7.22 -1.97 0.82
CA ASN A 101 -7.69 -2.71 1.98
C ASN A 101 -6.76 -3.90 2.22
N THR A 102 -5.93 -3.82 3.25
CA THR A 102 -4.97 -4.87 3.57
C THR A 102 -5.54 -5.96 4.48
N THR A 103 -6.84 -5.89 4.77
CA THR A 103 -7.52 -6.89 5.61
C THR A 103 -8.20 -7.95 4.74
N ASP A 104 -8.63 -9.04 5.37
CA ASP A 104 -9.39 -10.09 4.71
C ASP A 104 -10.89 -9.81 4.68
N GLU A 105 -11.32 -8.70 5.26
CA GLU A 105 -12.73 -8.35 5.41
C GLU A 105 -13.15 -7.27 4.43
N SER A 106 -14.43 -7.28 4.05
CA SER A 106 -15.02 -6.22 3.24
C SER A 106 -15.67 -5.19 4.16
N PHE A 107 -15.55 -3.93 3.80
CA PHE A 107 -16.12 -2.82 4.57
C PHE A 107 -16.95 -1.94 3.62
N GLU A 108 -18.25 -1.85 3.89
CA GLU A 108 -19.17 -1.04 3.07
C GLU A 108 -18.88 0.45 3.12
N SER A 109 -18.26 0.90 4.22
CA SER A 109 -17.90 2.32 4.38
C SER A 109 -16.74 2.75 3.50
N LEU A 110 -16.00 1.81 2.89
CA LEU A 110 -14.89 2.13 2.00
C LEU A 110 -15.44 2.41 0.61
N GLU A 111 -15.28 3.65 0.14
CA GLU A 111 -15.73 4.11 -1.17
C GLU A 111 -14.54 4.42 -2.05
N GLY A 112 -14.75 4.32 -3.38
CA GLY A 112 -13.69 4.46 -4.36
C GLY A 112 -13.38 3.11 -4.99
N GLU A 113 -12.28 3.01 -5.72
CA GLU A 113 -11.84 1.72 -6.24
C GLU A 113 -11.06 1.02 -5.12
N VAL A 114 -11.71 0.03 -4.51
CA VAL A 114 -11.12 -0.74 -3.41
C VAL A 114 -10.40 -1.96 -3.97
N PHE A 115 -9.13 -2.14 -3.60
CA PHE A 115 -8.38 -3.32 -4.00
C PHE A 115 -7.71 -3.94 -2.77
N THR A 116 -7.34 -5.21 -2.92
CA THR A 116 -6.88 -6.05 -1.81
C THR A 116 -5.43 -6.48 -2.01
N ILE A 117 -4.87 -7.15 -1.00
CA ILE A 117 -3.54 -7.76 -1.10
C ILE A 117 -3.49 -8.73 -2.29
N GLU A 118 -4.54 -9.55 -2.45
CA GLU A 118 -4.58 -10.54 -3.53
C GLU A 118 -4.57 -9.85 -4.90
N ASP A 119 -5.25 -8.72 -5.03
CA ASP A 119 -5.24 -7.96 -6.28
C ASP A 119 -3.83 -7.51 -6.66
N ILE A 120 -3.01 -7.16 -5.67
CA ILE A 120 -1.62 -6.77 -5.91
C ILE A 120 -0.78 -8.00 -6.27
N LYS A 121 -0.92 -9.09 -5.52
CA LYS A 121 -0.15 -10.32 -5.77
C LYS A 121 -0.38 -10.89 -7.17
N THR A 122 -1.61 -10.82 -7.64
CA THR A 122 -2.00 -11.37 -8.95
C THR A 122 -1.91 -10.36 -10.08
N SER A 123 -1.55 -9.13 -9.79
CA SER A 123 -1.42 -8.07 -10.78
C SER A 123 -0.36 -8.41 -11.82
N GLN A 124 -0.66 -8.09 -13.08
CA GLN A 124 0.28 -8.23 -14.18
C GLN A 124 1.08 -6.95 -14.41
N ASP A 125 0.91 -5.95 -13.55
CA ASP A 125 1.66 -4.72 -13.64
C ASP A 125 3.16 -4.98 -13.42
N PRO A 126 4.02 -4.16 -14.05
CA PRO A 126 5.47 -4.35 -13.90
C PRO A 126 5.95 -4.23 -12.47
N VAL A 127 7.02 -4.98 -12.15
CA VAL A 127 7.66 -4.92 -10.83
C VAL A 127 8.68 -3.77 -10.73
N ILE A 128 8.83 -3.01 -11.81
CA ILE A 128 9.68 -1.83 -11.87
C ILE A 128 8.79 -0.61 -12.09
N PHE A 129 9.06 0.43 -11.33
CA PHE A 129 8.31 1.67 -11.47
C PHE A 129 9.25 2.85 -11.69
#